data_cc60910654da1635f515cabfc2ba8dfb
#
_entry.id   cc60910654da1635f515cabfc2ba8dfb
#
_cell.length_a   1.000
_cell.length_b   1.000
_cell.length_c   1.000
_cell.angle_alpha   90.00
_cell.angle_beta   90.00
_cell.angle_gamma   90.00
#
_symmetry.space_group_name_H-M   'P 1'
#
loop_
_entity.id
_entity.type
_entity.pdbx_description
1 polymer ?
#
loop_
_entity_poly.entity_id
_entity_poly.type
_entity_poly.pdbx_seq_one_letter_code
_entity_poly.pdbx_strand_id
1 'polypeptide(L)'
;FDKSRKLVISIDTYVEGIHFINFKKPDLVIKKIIRSSISDIICKGVKPKYYFISGSGNKKSFSSSNLKKISKSLKQEQNKYSIFLCGGDTVYSNKLSFTVTSVGFSQKIIFRNRAKLNDDIYVTGNLGDSFTGLNILKKKISTSSYLKKYFENKYYLPNLYLNLSNKLLTFAHSS
;
A
#
# COMPACT_ATOMS: atom_id res chain seq x y z
N PHE A 1 11.61 -20.02 15.15
CA PHE A 1 11.82 -18.57 14.97
C PHE A 1 13.33 -18.32 15.02
N ASP A 2 13.89 -17.78 13.95
CA ASP A 2 15.29 -17.37 13.94
C ASP A 2 15.45 -16.13 14.87
N LYS A 3 16.02 -16.36 16.05
CA LYS A 3 16.23 -15.31 17.07
C LYS A 3 17.11 -14.15 16.59
N SER A 4 17.84 -14.31 15.47
CA SER A 4 18.66 -13.26 14.87
C SER A 4 17.84 -12.22 14.11
N ARG A 5 16.57 -12.50 13.77
CA ARG A 5 15.70 -11.62 12.98
C ARG A 5 14.64 -10.95 13.83
N LYS A 6 14.48 -9.66 13.63
CA LYS A 6 13.40 -8.85 14.19
C LYS A 6 12.16 -8.98 13.31
N LEU A 7 11.01 -9.13 13.93
CA LEU A 7 9.70 -9.08 13.30
C LEU A 7 9.31 -7.61 13.11
N VAL A 8 8.90 -7.24 11.89
CA VAL A 8 8.39 -5.91 11.56
C VAL A 8 6.95 -6.06 11.07
N ILE A 9 6.05 -5.34 11.70
CA ILE A 9 4.61 -5.38 11.39
C ILE A 9 4.13 -3.95 11.14
N SER A 10 3.32 -3.76 10.10
CA SER A 10 2.49 -2.59 9.87
C SER A 10 1.03 -3.02 9.76
N ILE A 11 0.12 -2.20 10.28
CA ILE A 11 -1.32 -2.39 10.17
C ILE A 11 -1.99 -1.09 9.80
N ASP A 12 -2.81 -1.12 8.74
CA ASP A 12 -3.53 0.03 8.22
C ASP A 12 -4.96 -0.32 7.88
N THR A 13 -5.87 0.61 8.14
CA THR A 13 -7.27 0.50 7.74
C THR A 13 -7.63 1.54 6.69
N TYR A 14 -8.27 1.08 5.62
CA TYR A 14 -8.66 1.88 4.46
C TYR A 14 -10.18 1.91 4.34
N VAL A 15 -10.77 3.10 4.42
CA VAL A 15 -12.22 3.33 4.41
C VAL A 15 -12.63 4.04 3.13
N GLU A 16 -13.72 3.58 2.50
CA GLU A 16 -14.33 4.23 1.34
C GLU A 16 -14.75 5.67 1.65
N GLY A 17 -14.50 6.57 0.71
CA GLY A 17 -14.77 8.01 0.87
C GLY A 17 -13.66 8.77 1.61
N ILE A 18 -12.79 8.09 2.36
CA ILE A 18 -11.67 8.68 3.12
C ILE A 18 -10.34 8.34 2.45
N HIS A 19 -9.96 7.07 2.41
CA HIS A 19 -8.66 6.61 1.90
C HIS A 19 -8.71 6.24 0.40
N PHE A 20 -9.88 5.90 -0.11
CA PHE A 20 -10.17 5.76 -1.54
C PHE A 20 -11.57 6.31 -1.83
N ILE A 21 -11.75 6.88 -3.03
CA ILE A 21 -12.96 7.66 -3.37
C ILE A 21 -14.22 6.79 -3.37
N ASN A 22 -14.15 5.64 -4.06
CA ASN A 22 -15.26 4.68 -4.21
C ASN A 22 -14.72 3.33 -4.69
N PHE A 23 -15.59 2.33 -4.74
CA PHE A 23 -15.23 0.96 -5.13
C PHE A 23 -15.66 0.59 -6.56
N LYS A 24 -15.76 1.56 -7.47
CA LYS A 24 -16.10 1.30 -8.89
C LYS A 24 -15.00 0.53 -9.64
N LYS A 25 -13.75 0.64 -9.17
CA LYS A 25 -12.57 -0.07 -9.70
C LYS A 25 -11.95 -0.93 -8.58
N PRO A 26 -12.59 -2.05 -8.18
CA PRO A 26 -12.14 -2.86 -7.05
C PRO A 26 -10.70 -3.33 -7.19
N ASP A 27 -10.33 -3.71 -8.41
CA ASP A 27 -8.99 -4.15 -8.78
C ASP A 27 -7.91 -3.10 -8.46
N LEU A 28 -8.17 -1.83 -8.78
CA LEU A 28 -7.23 -0.75 -8.52
C LEU A 28 -7.19 -0.36 -7.04
N VAL A 29 -8.36 -0.38 -6.36
CA VAL A 29 -8.43 -0.09 -4.92
C VAL A 29 -7.64 -1.13 -4.13
N ILE A 30 -7.81 -2.42 -4.43
CA ILE A 30 -7.06 -3.49 -3.75
C ILE A 30 -5.55 -3.32 -3.97
N LYS A 31 -5.11 -3.03 -5.19
CA LYS A 31 -3.69 -2.76 -5.46
C LYS A 31 -3.16 -1.57 -4.67
N LYS A 32 -3.95 -0.48 -4.61
CA LYS A 32 -3.59 0.70 -3.83
C LYS A 32 -3.36 0.36 -2.37
N ILE A 33 -4.31 -0.30 -1.72
CA ILE A 33 -4.23 -0.57 -0.28
C ILE A 33 -3.09 -1.55 0.06
N ILE A 34 -2.88 -2.59 -0.76
CA ILE A 34 -1.74 -3.50 -0.57
C ILE A 34 -0.42 -2.74 -0.70
N ARG A 35 -0.25 -1.93 -1.75
CA ARG A 35 0.98 -1.16 -1.96
C ARG A 35 1.23 -0.15 -0.85
N SER A 36 0.20 0.56 -0.40
CA SER A 36 0.34 1.49 0.73
C SER A 36 0.80 0.77 1.98
N SER A 37 0.17 -0.35 2.34
CA SER A 37 0.52 -1.10 3.56
C SER A 37 1.94 -1.68 3.52
N ILE A 38 2.35 -2.31 2.40
CA ILE A 38 3.71 -2.86 2.31
C ILE A 38 4.80 -1.79 2.19
N SER A 39 4.45 -0.57 1.78
CA SER A 39 5.37 0.58 1.76
C SER A 39 5.97 0.86 3.13
N ASP A 40 5.18 0.73 4.19
CA ASP A 40 5.62 0.94 5.57
C ASP A 40 6.68 -0.07 6.04
N ILE A 41 6.64 -1.27 5.49
CA ILE A 41 7.68 -2.28 5.73
C ILE A 41 8.95 -1.94 4.93
N ILE A 42 8.77 -1.52 3.67
CA ILE A 42 9.88 -1.22 2.75
C ILE A 42 10.71 -0.03 3.26
N CYS A 43 10.06 1.03 3.77
CA CYS A 43 10.77 2.20 4.29
C CYS A 43 11.63 1.87 5.53
N LYS A 44 11.31 0.80 6.26
CA LYS A 44 12.13 0.31 7.37
C LYS A 44 13.37 -0.49 6.94
N GLY A 45 13.67 -0.53 5.65
CA GLY A 45 14.74 -1.35 5.11
C GLY A 45 14.43 -2.85 5.07
N VAL A 46 13.15 -3.21 5.12
CA VAL A 46 12.69 -4.60 5.25
C VAL A 46 11.89 -4.99 4.02
N LYS A 47 12.10 -6.20 3.51
CA LYS A 47 11.25 -6.78 2.47
C LYS A 47 9.98 -7.35 3.11
N PRO A 48 8.77 -6.92 2.70
CA PRO A 48 7.53 -7.55 3.12
C PRO A 48 7.52 -9.01 2.66
N LYS A 49 6.96 -9.90 3.48
CA LYS A 49 6.89 -11.32 3.16
C LYS A 49 5.48 -11.88 3.26
N TYR A 50 4.78 -11.55 4.32
CA TYR A 50 3.41 -12.00 4.55
C TYR A 50 2.47 -10.83 4.73
N TYR A 51 1.20 -11.05 4.42
CA TYR A 51 0.15 -10.11 4.78
C TYR A 51 -1.16 -10.83 5.10
N PHE A 52 -2.00 -10.15 5.86
CA PHE A 52 -3.37 -10.51 6.16
C PHE A 52 -4.28 -9.38 5.69
N ILE A 53 -5.50 -9.71 5.25
CA ILE A 53 -6.46 -8.70 4.82
C ILE A 53 -7.85 -9.04 5.35
N SER A 54 -8.46 -8.12 6.09
CA SER A 54 -9.86 -8.20 6.48
C SER A 54 -10.66 -7.17 5.72
N GLY A 55 -11.85 -7.57 5.26
CA GLY A 55 -12.78 -6.71 4.54
C GLY A 55 -14.11 -6.59 5.28
N SER A 56 -14.62 -5.37 5.38
CA SER A 56 -15.95 -5.07 5.94
C SER A 56 -16.76 -4.34 4.90
N GLY A 57 -17.97 -4.80 4.58
CA GLY A 57 -18.80 -4.20 3.53
C GLY A 57 -20.12 -4.93 3.32
N ASN A 58 -20.93 -4.43 2.39
CA ASN A 58 -22.24 -4.99 2.08
C ASN A 58 -22.20 -5.96 0.88
N LYS A 59 -23.35 -6.59 0.57
CA LYS A 59 -23.49 -7.53 -0.55
C LYS A 59 -23.10 -6.95 -1.90
N LYS A 60 -23.31 -5.64 -2.13
CA LYS A 60 -22.92 -4.95 -3.37
C LYS A 60 -21.40 -4.83 -3.48
N SER A 61 -20.74 -4.49 -2.39
CA SER A 61 -19.26 -4.39 -2.33
C SER A 61 -18.59 -5.74 -2.56
N PHE A 62 -19.15 -6.82 -2.00
CA PHE A 62 -18.66 -8.18 -2.14
C PHE A 62 -19.49 -9.06 -3.09
N SER A 63 -20.02 -8.45 -4.16
CA SER A 63 -20.66 -9.23 -5.24
C SER A 63 -19.67 -10.19 -5.88
N SER A 64 -20.15 -11.28 -6.50
CA SER A 64 -19.30 -12.29 -7.16
C SER A 64 -18.35 -11.67 -8.19
N SER A 65 -18.79 -10.64 -8.93
CA SER A 65 -17.95 -9.91 -9.88
C SER A 65 -16.82 -9.16 -9.18
N ASN A 66 -17.10 -8.47 -8.07
CA ASN A 66 -16.11 -7.74 -7.30
C ASN A 66 -15.14 -8.69 -6.62
N LEU A 67 -15.60 -9.80 -6.04
CA LEU A 67 -14.73 -10.82 -5.44
C LEU A 67 -13.75 -11.41 -6.44
N LYS A 68 -14.18 -11.68 -7.69
CA LYS A 68 -13.27 -12.11 -8.77
C LYS A 68 -12.18 -11.08 -9.05
N LYS A 69 -12.52 -9.77 -9.09
CA LYS A 69 -11.55 -8.68 -9.31
C LYS A 69 -10.60 -8.54 -8.12
N ILE A 70 -11.12 -8.62 -6.89
CA ILE A 70 -10.32 -8.61 -5.65
C ILE A 70 -9.30 -9.74 -5.69
N SER A 71 -9.75 -10.99 -5.85
CA SER A 71 -8.89 -12.17 -5.88
C SER A 71 -7.80 -12.08 -6.95
N LYS A 72 -8.17 -11.67 -8.18
CA LYS A 72 -7.21 -11.44 -9.27
C LYS A 72 -6.15 -10.41 -8.89
N SER A 73 -6.54 -9.31 -8.25
CA SER A 73 -5.61 -8.25 -7.85
C SER A 73 -4.69 -8.69 -6.73
N LEU A 74 -5.20 -9.40 -5.73
CA LEU A 74 -4.37 -9.98 -4.68
C LEU A 74 -3.30 -10.90 -5.27
N LYS A 75 -3.69 -11.82 -6.18
CA LYS A 75 -2.75 -12.70 -6.87
C LYS A 75 -1.68 -11.93 -7.68
N GLN A 76 -2.08 -10.86 -8.37
CA GLN A 76 -1.15 -10.03 -9.13
C GLN A 76 -0.13 -9.31 -8.23
N GLU A 77 -0.57 -8.73 -7.10
CA GLU A 77 0.33 -8.05 -6.16
C GLU A 77 1.23 -9.06 -5.41
N GLN A 78 0.72 -10.26 -5.06
CA GLN A 78 1.53 -11.34 -4.51
C GLN A 78 2.68 -11.72 -5.45
N ASN A 79 2.39 -11.95 -6.72
CA ASN A 79 3.40 -12.31 -7.71
C ASN A 79 4.39 -11.17 -7.93
N LYS A 80 3.89 -9.92 -8.01
CA LYS A 80 4.73 -8.74 -8.29
C LYS A 80 5.73 -8.43 -7.19
N TYR A 81 5.33 -8.59 -5.94
CA TYR A 81 6.13 -8.20 -4.77
C TYR A 81 6.65 -9.38 -3.96
N SER A 82 6.40 -10.61 -4.43
CA SER A 82 6.80 -11.86 -3.74
C SER A 82 6.32 -11.89 -2.29
N ILE A 83 5.07 -11.47 -2.07
CA ILE A 83 4.38 -11.49 -0.78
C ILE A 83 3.30 -12.56 -0.76
N PHE A 84 2.97 -13.09 0.41
CA PHE A 84 2.00 -14.17 0.56
C PHE A 84 0.83 -13.74 1.45
N LEU A 85 -0.39 -13.95 0.96
CA LEU A 85 -1.60 -13.82 1.77
C LEU A 85 -1.70 -15.02 2.72
N CYS A 86 -1.69 -14.75 4.03
CA CYS A 86 -1.70 -15.79 5.06
C CYS A 86 -3.07 -15.97 5.71
N GLY A 87 -3.99 -15.06 5.47
CA GLY A 87 -5.34 -15.14 6.03
C GLY A 87 -6.05 -13.80 6.02
N GLY A 88 -7.24 -13.79 6.60
CA GLY A 88 -8.07 -12.61 6.69
C GLY A 88 -9.50 -12.98 7.06
N ASP A 89 -10.37 -11.98 7.01
CA ASP A 89 -11.78 -12.16 7.33
C ASP A 89 -12.66 -11.26 6.46
N THR A 90 -13.95 -11.57 6.35
CA THR A 90 -14.92 -10.74 5.66
C THR A 90 -16.21 -10.67 6.46
N VAL A 91 -16.56 -9.46 6.88
CA VAL A 91 -17.75 -9.22 7.70
C VAL A 91 -18.72 -8.28 7.01
N TYR A 92 -20.02 -8.42 7.35
CA TYR A 92 -21.04 -7.51 6.86
C TYR A 92 -20.97 -6.16 7.56
N SER A 93 -21.05 -5.08 6.77
CA SER A 93 -21.12 -3.69 7.27
C SER A 93 -21.73 -2.78 6.22
N ASN A 94 -22.32 -1.67 6.66
CA ASN A 94 -22.82 -0.63 5.76
C ASN A 94 -21.69 0.22 5.14
N LYS A 95 -20.53 0.27 5.78
CA LYS A 95 -19.34 0.99 5.28
C LYS A 95 -18.30 -0.01 4.75
N LEU A 96 -17.80 0.27 3.54
CA LEU A 96 -16.73 -0.53 2.98
C LEU A 96 -15.40 -0.09 3.57
N SER A 97 -14.69 -1.04 4.16
CA SER A 97 -13.32 -0.84 4.61
C SER A 97 -12.49 -2.12 4.45
N PHE A 98 -11.18 -1.94 4.43
CA PHE A 98 -10.21 -3.03 4.41
C PHE A 98 -9.12 -2.73 5.44
N THR A 99 -8.75 -3.72 6.23
CA THR A 99 -7.59 -3.66 7.11
C THR A 99 -6.54 -4.62 6.59
N VAL A 100 -5.33 -4.11 6.40
CA VAL A 100 -4.18 -4.91 5.95
C VAL A 100 -3.12 -4.91 7.03
N THR A 101 -2.68 -6.10 7.42
CA THR A 101 -1.51 -6.29 8.28
C THR A 101 -0.40 -6.85 7.43
N SER A 102 0.70 -6.13 7.32
CA SER A 102 1.90 -6.53 6.56
C SER A 102 3.02 -6.93 7.51
N VAL A 103 3.76 -7.96 7.13
CA VAL A 103 4.79 -8.59 7.97
C VAL A 103 6.07 -8.79 7.17
N GLY A 104 7.19 -8.41 7.77
CA GLY A 104 8.53 -8.66 7.26
C GLY A 104 9.51 -9.05 8.37
N PHE A 105 10.70 -9.50 7.98
CA PHE A 105 11.74 -9.93 8.92
C PHE A 105 13.09 -9.37 8.48
N SER A 106 13.84 -8.82 9.42
CA SER A 106 15.20 -8.32 9.16
C SER A 106 16.07 -8.36 10.41
N GLN A 107 17.37 -8.47 10.24
CA GLN A 107 18.33 -8.32 11.34
C GLN A 107 18.50 -6.85 11.74
N LYS A 108 18.40 -5.94 10.76
CA LYS A 108 18.51 -4.49 10.95
C LYS A 108 17.22 -3.80 10.52
N ILE A 109 16.84 -2.74 11.22
CA ILE A 109 15.61 -1.97 10.99
C ILE A 109 15.93 -0.49 11.12
N ILE A 110 15.35 0.33 10.23
CA ILE A 110 15.38 1.79 10.35
C ILE A 110 14.20 2.25 11.18
N PHE A 111 14.47 3.02 12.23
CA PHE A 111 13.44 3.55 13.13
C PHE A 111 13.07 4.98 12.74
N ARG A 112 11.82 5.40 13.07
CA ARG A 112 11.31 6.75 12.78
C ARG A 112 11.97 7.86 13.60
N ASN A 113 12.53 7.55 14.74
CA ASN A 113 12.99 8.50 15.77
C ASN A 113 14.51 8.61 15.85
N ARG A 114 15.22 8.33 14.76
CA ARG A 114 16.69 8.33 14.75
C ARG A 114 17.30 9.35 13.80
N ALA A 115 16.51 10.29 13.29
CA ALA A 115 17.02 11.42 12.54
C ALA A 115 17.99 12.24 13.40
N LYS A 116 19.06 12.73 12.79
CA LYS A 116 20.10 13.52 13.43
C LYS A 116 20.09 14.94 12.89
N LEU A 117 20.66 15.85 13.66
CA LEU A 117 20.89 17.21 13.19
C LEU A 117 21.80 17.17 11.95
N ASN A 118 21.45 17.95 10.93
CA ASN A 118 22.12 18.01 9.62
C ASN A 118 21.93 16.75 8.73
N ASP A 119 20.99 15.85 9.04
CA ASP A 119 20.61 14.82 8.08
C ASP A 119 19.90 15.45 6.86
N ASP A 120 20.26 15.00 5.67
CA ASP A 120 19.53 15.32 4.45
C ASP A 120 18.22 14.56 4.37
N ILE A 121 17.17 15.22 3.83
CA ILE A 121 15.86 14.63 3.65
C ILE A 121 15.69 14.19 2.19
N TYR A 122 15.53 12.90 1.97
CA TYR A 122 15.29 12.32 0.66
C TYR A 122 13.85 11.80 0.51
N VAL A 123 13.31 11.92 -0.69
CA VAL A 123 12.02 11.34 -1.05
C VAL A 123 12.15 10.54 -2.35
N THR A 124 11.42 9.43 -2.44
CA THR A 124 11.38 8.63 -3.66
C THR A 124 10.20 9.04 -4.54
N GLY A 125 10.48 9.35 -5.82
CA GLY A 125 9.47 9.75 -6.80
C GLY A 125 9.11 11.24 -6.71
N ASN A 126 8.02 11.61 -7.37
CA ASN A 126 7.56 12.99 -7.45
C ASN A 126 6.52 13.28 -6.37
N LEU A 127 6.75 14.32 -5.59
CA LEU A 127 5.77 14.82 -4.62
C LEU A 127 4.57 15.43 -5.37
N GLY A 128 3.36 15.14 -4.87
CA GLY A 128 2.13 15.72 -5.39
C GLY A 128 1.43 14.92 -6.50
N ASP A 129 2.09 14.00 -7.20
CA ASP A 129 1.48 13.23 -8.31
C ASP A 129 0.20 12.50 -7.88
N SER A 130 0.22 11.81 -6.74
CA SER A 130 -0.94 11.08 -6.23
C SER A 130 -2.07 12.02 -5.80
N PHE A 131 -1.74 13.18 -5.21
CA PHE A 131 -2.71 14.20 -4.85
C PHE A 131 -3.36 14.85 -6.08
N THR A 132 -2.58 15.12 -7.12
CA THR A 132 -3.10 15.59 -8.43
C THR A 132 -4.06 14.55 -9.00
N GLY A 133 -3.71 13.27 -8.98
CA GLY A 133 -4.58 12.17 -9.40
C GLY A 133 -5.90 12.11 -8.62
N LEU A 134 -5.85 12.32 -7.30
CA LEU A 134 -7.04 12.42 -6.47
C LEU A 134 -7.95 13.58 -6.89
N ASN A 135 -7.39 14.76 -7.16
CA ASN A 135 -8.16 15.94 -7.56
C ASN A 135 -8.76 15.79 -8.97
N ILE A 136 -8.07 15.14 -9.88
CA ILE A 136 -8.61 14.77 -11.20
C ILE A 136 -9.80 13.82 -11.05
N LEU A 137 -9.67 12.77 -10.23
CA LEU A 137 -10.75 11.82 -9.95
C LEU A 137 -11.96 12.47 -9.27
N LYS A 138 -11.73 13.48 -8.44
CA LYS A 138 -12.77 14.33 -7.82
C LYS A 138 -13.31 15.40 -8.76
N LYS A 139 -12.86 15.44 -10.04
CA LYS A 139 -13.23 16.48 -11.05
C LYS A 139 -12.91 17.92 -10.64
N LYS A 140 -11.93 18.12 -9.77
CA LYS A 140 -11.44 19.44 -9.36
C LYS A 140 -10.40 20.02 -10.31
N ILE A 141 -9.71 19.15 -11.07
CA ILE A 141 -8.69 19.50 -12.06
C ILE A 141 -9.07 18.83 -13.38
N SER A 142 -9.03 19.59 -14.48
CA SER A 142 -9.15 19.09 -15.85
C SER A 142 -7.78 19.14 -16.52
N THR A 143 -7.47 18.12 -17.33
CA THR A 143 -6.19 18.01 -18.04
C THR A 143 -6.33 17.10 -19.27
N SER A 144 -5.28 17.01 -20.08
CA SER A 144 -5.26 16.12 -21.25
C SER A 144 -5.46 14.65 -20.86
N SER A 145 -5.95 13.83 -21.78
CA SER A 145 -6.19 12.40 -21.56
C SER A 145 -4.92 11.66 -21.13
N TYR A 146 -3.77 12.04 -21.66
CA TYR A 146 -2.47 11.46 -21.29
C TYR A 146 -2.11 11.75 -19.83
N LEU A 147 -2.13 13.01 -19.41
CA LEU A 147 -1.83 13.42 -18.04
C LEU A 147 -2.85 12.88 -17.04
N LYS A 148 -4.13 12.85 -17.41
CA LYS A 148 -5.18 12.23 -16.61
C LYS A 148 -4.84 10.77 -16.29
N LYS A 149 -4.52 9.97 -17.33
CA LYS A 149 -4.13 8.56 -17.15
C LYS A 149 -2.88 8.41 -16.27
N TYR A 150 -1.88 9.26 -16.46
CA TYR A 150 -0.66 9.27 -15.66
C TYR A 150 -0.95 9.50 -14.17
N PHE A 151 -1.65 10.59 -13.82
CA PHE A 151 -1.92 10.94 -12.43
C PHE A 151 -2.92 10.00 -11.76
N GLU A 152 -3.96 9.51 -12.47
CA GLU A 152 -4.86 8.47 -11.95
C GLU A 152 -4.08 7.19 -11.59
N ASN A 153 -3.13 6.80 -12.43
CA ASN A 153 -2.24 5.67 -12.14
C ASN A 153 -1.38 5.94 -10.89
N LYS A 154 -0.84 7.14 -10.72
CA LYS A 154 -0.07 7.50 -9.51
C LYS A 154 -0.92 7.41 -8.24
N TYR A 155 -2.20 7.77 -8.32
CA TYR A 155 -3.14 7.63 -7.21
C TYR A 155 -3.46 6.17 -6.84
N TYR A 156 -3.71 5.32 -7.85
CA TYR A 156 -4.11 3.93 -7.61
C TYR A 156 -2.94 2.96 -7.49
N LEU A 157 -1.86 3.23 -8.16
CA LEU A 157 -0.74 2.31 -8.33
C LEU A 157 0.58 2.97 -7.93
N PRO A 158 0.73 3.39 -6.67
CA PRO A 158 1.98 3.99 -6.22
C PRO A 158 3.15 3.04 -6.50
N ASN A 159 4.28 3.61 -6.91
CA ASN A 159 5.51 2.86 -7.13
C ASN A 159 6.12 2.48 -5.77
N LEU A 160 6.55 1.23 -5.67
CA LEU A 160 7.30 0.75 -4.52
C LEU A 160 8.74 0.46 -4.94
N TYR A 161 9.69 0.96 -4.19
CA TYR A 161 11.12 0.81 -4.46
C TYR A 161 11.71 -0.33 -3.63
N LEU A 162 11.17 -1.56 -3.83
CA LEU A 162 11.53 -2.75 -3.06
C LEU A 162 13.05 -3.06 -3.11
N ASN A 163 13.69 -2.78 -4.25
CA ASN A 163 15.13 -2.93 -4.43
C ASN A 163 15.98 -1.96 -3.59
N LEU A 164 15.39 -0.84 -3.14
CA LEU A 164 16.06 0.11 -2.25
C LEU A 164 16.01 -0.32 -0.79
N SER A 165 15.09 -1.19 -0.37
CA SER A 165 14.88 -1.53 1.04
C SER A 165 16.19 -1.93 1.76
N ASN A 166 16.95 -2.85 1.18
CA ASN A 166 18.23 -3.27 1.77
C ASN A 166 19.30 -2.17 1.71
N LYS A 167 19.29 -1.34 0.65
CA LYS A 167 20.24 -0.24 0.49
C LYS A 167 20.02 0.86 1.53
N LEU A 168 18.75 1.12 1.91
CA LEU A 168 18.43 2.08 2.96
C LEU A 168 19.16 1.78 4.28
N LEU A 169 19.36 0.50 4.61
CA LEU A 169 20.05 0.06 5.82
C LEU A 169 21.53 0.49 5.89
N THR A 170 22.13 0.92 4.79
CA THR A 170 23.54 1.32 4.74
C THR A 170 23.76 2.80 4.98
N PHE A 171 22.76 3.66 4.76
CA PHE A 171 22.94 5.11 4.86
C PHE A 171 21.81 5.85 5.58
N ALA A 172 20.59 5.30 5.65
CA ALA A 172 19.49 6.02 6.27
C ALA A 172 19.52 5.91 7.80
N HIS A 173 19.47 7.05 8.47
CA HIS A 173 19.37 7.12 9.93
C HIS A 173 17.93 6.91 10.41
N SER A 174 16.97 7.47 9.69
CA SER A 174 15.55 7.44 10.03
C SER A 174 14.66 7.30 8.80
N SER A 175 13.45 6.76 8.99
CA SER A 175 12.44 6.68 7.90
C SER A 175 11.02 6.59 8.45
#